data_9e7a9e4e0dc89838d8aa1fd7ee9db526
#
_entry.id   9e7a9e4e0dc89838d8aa1fd7ee9db526
#
_cell.length_a   1.000
_cell.length_b   1.000
_cell.length_c   1.000
_cell.angle_alpha   90.00
_cell.angle_beta   90.00
_cell.angle_gamma   90.00
#
_symmetry.space_group_name_H-M   'P 1'
#
loop_
_entity.id
_entity.type
_entity.pdbx_description
1 polymer ?
#
loop_
_entity_poly.entity_id
_entity_poly.type
_entity_poly.pdbx_seq_one_letter_code
_entity_poly.pdbx_strand_id
1 'polypeptide(L)'
;MKLRYKITAGLLAVVAGFTGWAAWYMSHDSECLPMATLSEGQAAMHAIQYRCYGGPEVLEHIEVAKPEPGEDEILVRVEAAAVNPLDWHYMRGTPYVMRLMGAGIGAPADPRMGVDYSGVVESVGKGVDGFQPGDRVFGGHSGAFAEYVAVGADSAVTAIPGNTSFAQSAAVPIA
;
A
#
# COMPACT_ATOMS: atom_id res chain seq x y z
N MET A 1 -31.50 -42.32 -18.35
CA MET A 1 -31.46 -40.92 -18.82
C MET A 1 -31.82 -39.89 -17.72
N LYS A 2 -32.93 -40.06 -16.99
CA LYS A 2 -33.39 -39.12 -15.94
C LYS A 2 -32.43 -38.95 -14.74
N LEU A 3 -31.70 -40.01 -14.33
CA LEU A 3 -30.77 -39.94 -13.20
C LEU A 3 -29.52 -39.10 -13.56
N ARG A 4 -28.93 -39.25 -14.74
CA ARG A 4 -27.77 -38.49 -15.21
C ARG A 4 -28.10 -37.00 -15.30
N TYR A 5 -29.29 -36.64 -15.79
CA TYR A 5 -29.76 -35.26 -15.84
C TYR A 5 -29.89 -34.64 -14.45
N LYS A 6 -30.44 -35.37 -13.46
CA LYS A 6 -30.55 -34.87 -12.08
C LYS A 6 -29.17 -34.63 -11.43
N ILE A 7 -28.20 -35.55 -11.69
CA ILE A 7 -26.85 -35.41 -11.18
C ILE A 7 -26.17 -34.15 -11.80
N THR A 8 -26.30 -34.00 -13.13
CA THR A 8 -25.72 -32.86 -13.85
C THR A 8 -26.34 -31.52 -13.38
N ALA A 9 -27.66 -31.47 -13.22
CA ALA A 9 -28.36 -30.29 -12.72
C ALA A 9 -27.94 -29.96 -11.27
N GLY A 10 -27.79 -30.97 -10.41
CA GLY A 10 -27.29 -30.77 -9.04
C GLY A 10 -25.86 -30.22 -9.01
N LEU A 11 -24.97 -30.77 -9.87
CA LEU A 11 -23.59 -30.29 -9.96
C LEU A 11 -23.53 -28.84 -10.45
N LEU A 12 -24.32 -28.46 -11.45
CA LEU A 12 -24.42 -27.11 -11.96
C LEU A 12 -24.94 -26.13 -10.91
N ALA A 13 -25.92 -26.54 -10.10
CA ALA A 13 -26.43 -25.71 -9.00
C ALA A 13 -25.38 -25.48 -7.94
N VAL A 14 -24.57 -26.48 -7.56
CA VAL A 14 -23.46 -26.34 -6.61
C VAL A 14 -22.38 -25.42 -7.16
N VAL A 15 -21.99 -25.58 -8.43
CA VAL A 15 -21.00 -24.70 -9.07
C VAL A 15 -21.51 -23.26 -9.13
N ALA A 16 -22.77 -23.03 -9.52
CA ALA A 16 -23.36 -21.70 -9.57
C ALA A 16 -23.44 -21.06 -8.15
N GLY A 17 -23.81 -21.85 -7.13
CA GLY A 17 -23.82 -21.38 -5.76
C GLY A 17 -22.42 -20.99 -5.25
N PHE A 18 -21.42 -21.82 -5.54
CA PHE A 18 -20.04 -21.54 -5.16
C PHE A 18 -19.47 -20.31 -5.88
N THR A 19 -19.70 -20.17 -7.20
CA THR A 19 -19.25 -19.00 -7.95
C THR A 19 -19.94 -17.71 -7.48
N GLY A 20 -21.23 -17.77 -7.20
CA GLY A 20 -21.97 -16.63 -6.62
C GLY A 20 -21.44 -16.21 -5.25
N TRP A 21 -21.20 -17.19 -4.39
CA TRP A 21 -20.60 -16.94 -3.06
C TRP A 21 -19.18 -16.38 -3.18
N ALA A 22 -18.34 -16.94 -4.03
CA ALA A 22 -16.97 -16.46 -4.25
C ALA A 22 -16.95 -15.03 -4.81
N ALA A 23 -17.83 -14.71 -5.75
CA ALA A 23 -17.97 -13.37 -6.30
C ALA A 23 -18.41 -12.36 -5.21
N TRP A 24 -19.42 -12.73 -4.42
CA TRP A 24 -19.85 -11.90 -3.29
C TRP A 24 -18.72 -11.68 -2.26
N TYR A 25 -18.02 -12.75 -1.89
CA TYR A 25 -16.92 -12.68 -0.93
C TYR A 25 -15.79 -11.77 -1.38
N MET A 26 -15.44 -11.79 -2.68
CA MET A 26 -14.40 -10.92 -3.23
C MET A 26 -14.84 -9.47 -3.39
N SER A 27 -16.13 -9.22 -3.66
CA SER A 27 -16.66 -7.88 -3.90
C SER A 27 -17.24 -7.21 -2.66
N HIS A 28 -17.43 -7.98 -1.59
CA HIS A 28 -17.97 -7.45 -0.33
C HIS A 28 -16.95 -6.54 0.34
N ASP A 29 -17.40 -5.33 0.73
CA ASP A 29 -16.63 -4.39 1.53
C ASP A 29 -17.04 -4.52 2.99
N SER A 30 -16.06 -4.65 3.87
CA SER A 30 -16.25 -4.64 5.32
C SER A 30 -16.34 -3.20 5.83
N GLU A 31 -16.78 -3.04 7.07
CA GLU A 31 -16.68 -1.76 7.77
C GLU A 31 -15.20 -1.32 7.87
N CYS A 32 -15.00 0.00 7.97
CA CYS A 32 -13.66 0.54 8.10
C CYS A 32 -12.95 0.00 9.35
N LEU A 33 -11.71 -0.39 9.21
CA LEU A 33 -10.87 -0.84 10.32
C LEU A 33 -10.72 0.28 11.37
N PRO A 34 -10.57 -0.04 12.66
CA PRO A 34 -10.32 0.96 13.68
C PRO A 34 -9.01 1.70 13.44
N MET A 35 -8.96 2.95 13.89
CA MET A 35 -7.74 3.76 13.84
C MET A 35 -6.69 3.16 14.80
N ALA A 36 -5.44 3.07 14.34
CA ALA A 36 -4.33 2.76 15.23
C ALA A 36 -4.12 3.92 16.21
N THR A 37 -3.99 3.62 17.48
CA THR A 37 -3.69 4.62 18.51
C THR A 37 -2.19 4.74 18.70
N LEU A 38 -1.71 5.99 18.77
CA LEU A 38 -0.33 6.26 19.15
C LEU A 38 -0.10 5.88 20.63
N SER A 39 1.02 5.24 20.90
CA SER A 39 1.47 5.01 22.27
C SER A 39 2.05 6.29 22.87
N GLU A 40 1.90 6.48 24.18
CA GLU A 40 2.44 7.63 24.88
C GLU A 40 3.98 7.69 24.73
N GLY A 41 4.50 8.85 24.31
CA GLY A 41 5.93 9.06 24.07
C GLY A 41 6.48 8.55 22.73
N GLN A 42 5.65 7.97 21.86
CA GLN A 42 6.06 7.56 20.52
C GLN A 42 6.20 8.79 19.61
N ALA A 43 7.27 8.86 18.81
CA ALA A 43 7.42 9.87 17.78
C ALA A 43 6.28 9.76 16.76
N ALA A 44 5.62 10.86 16.44
CA ALA A 44 4.52 10.93 15.53
C ALA A 44 4.90 11.57 14.20
N MET A 45 4.15 11.26 13.15
CA MET A 45 4.22 11.88 11.84
C MET A 45 2.81 11.99 11.24
N HIS A 46 2.63 12.89 10.29
CA HIS A 46 1.41 12.94 9.50
C HIS A 46 1.47 12.00 8.30
N ALA A 47 0.33 11.37 8.00
CA ALA A 47 0.17 10.49 6.84
C ALA A 47 -1.26 10.52 6.30
N ILE A 48 -1.42 10.19 5.02
CA ILE A 48 -2.71 9.86 4.43
C ILE A 48 -2.90 8.33 4.54
N GLN A 49 -4.01 7.94 5.15
CA GLN A 49 -4.39 6.53 5.26
C GLN A 49 -5.84 6.31 4.81
N TYR A 50 -6.15 5.06 4.48
CA TYR A 50 -7.51 4.59 4.21
C TYR A 50 -7.71 3.25 4.92
N ARG A 51 -8.87 3.03 5.54
CA ARG A 51 -9.14 1.86 6.39
C ARG A 51 -10.28 0.99 5.89
N CYS A 52 -10.91 1.40 4.80
CA CYS A 52 -11.93 0.69 4.05
C CYS A 52 -11.79 1.04 2.58
N TYR A 53 -12.37 0.22 1.71
CA TYR A 53 -12.43 0.53 0.29
C TYR A 53 -13.51 1.56 0.00
N GLY A 54 -13.24 2.49 -0.93
CA GLY A 54 -14.19 3.54 -1.29
C GLY A 54 -13.62 4.53 -2.29
N GLY A 55 -14.29 5.68 -2.39
CA GLY A 55 -13.80 6.84 -3.13
C GLY A 55 -12.86 7.70 -2.26
N PRO A 56 -12.56 8.94 -2.71
CA PRO A 56 -11.68 9.86 -1.96
C PRO A 56 -12.14 10.17 -0.53
N GLU A 57 -13.41 9.97 -0.24
CA GLU A 57 -14.01 10.17 1.09
C GLU A 57 -13.48 9.24 2.19
N VAL A 58 -12.81 8.14 1.81
CA VAL A 58 -12.20 7.21 2.76
C VAL A 58 -10.77 7.60 3.15
N LEU A 59 -10.21 8.62 2.51
CA LEU A 59 -8.87 9.11 2.80
C LEU A 59 -8.88 10.01 4.04
N GLU A 60 -8.02 9.70 4.99
CA GLU A 60 -7.89 10.44 6.24
C GLU A 60 -6.46 10.97 6.39
N HIS A 61 -6.34 12.27 6.70
CA HIS A 61 -5.07 12.87 7.09
C HIS A 61 -4.95 12.78 8.61
N ILE A 62 -4.07 11.90 9.09
CA ILE A 62 -3.98 11.55 10.51
C ILE A 62 -2.54 11.55 11.01
N GLU A 63 -2.38 11.65 12.33
CA GLU A 63 -1.14 11.35 13.01
C GLU A 63 -0.99 9.85 13.22
N VAL A 64 0.18 9.33 12.85
CA VAL A 64 0.57 7.92 13.05
C VAL A 64 1.98 7.87 13.64
N ALA A 65 2.36 6.68 14.12
CA ALA A 65 3.73 6.47 14.57
C ALA A 65 4.73 6.71 13.44
N LYS A 66 5.76 7.53 13.70
CA LYS A 66 6.92 7.63 12.82
C LYS A 66 7.62 6.28 12.83
N PRO A 67 7.88 5.64 11.66
CA PRO A 67 8.57 4.37 11.61
C PRO A 67 10.03 4.51 12.01
N GLU A 68 10.58 3.44 12.59
CA GLU A 68 12.02 3.26 12.74
C GLU A 68 12.50 2.26 11.69
N PRO A 69 13.65 2.48 11.04
CA PRO A 69 14.16 1.55 10.05
C PRO A 69 14.59 0.24 10.72
N GLY A 70 14.20 -0.89 10.13
CA GLY A 70 14.70 -2.20 10.48
C GLY A 70 16.20 -2.36 10.16
N GLU A 71 16.75 -3.55 10.39
CA GLU A 71 18.19 -3.82 10.22
C GLU A 71 18.67 -3.55 8.79
N ASP A 72 17.88 -3.94 7.78
CA ASP A 72 18.18 -3.79 6.35
C ASP A 72 17.35 -2.69 5.66
N GLU A 73 16.82 -1.73 6.43
CA GLU A 73 15.97 -0.66 5.93
C GLU A 73 16.64 0.71 6.06
N ILE A 74 16.20 1.63 5.22
CA ILE A 74 16.47 3.06 5.33
C ILE A 74 15.19 3.81 5.70
N LEU A 75 15.31 4.81 6.54
CA LEU A 75 14.24 5.78 6.81
C LEU A 75 14.42 6.98 5.89
N VAL A 76 13.42 7.22 5.06
CA VAL A 76 13.42 8.35 4.12
C VAL A 76 12.44 9.40 4.59
N ARG A 77 12.93 10.65 4.75
CA ARG A 77 12.08 11.82 4.90
C ARG A 77 11.59 12.23 3.51
N VAL A 78 10.29 12.14 3.30
CA VAL A 78 9.66 12.38 1.99
C VAL A 78 9.64 13.88 1.69
N GLU A 79 10.14 14.27 0.53
CA GLU A 79 10.13 15.64 0.01
C GLU A 79 9.10 15.83 -1.11
N ALA A 80 8.79 14.76 -1.85
CA ALA A 80 7.75 14.75 -2.85
C ALA A 80 7.20 13.33 -3.03
N ALA A 81 5.92 13.24 -3.32
CA ALA A 81 5.24 12.02 -3.71
C ALA A 81 4.43 12.26 -4.98
N ALA A 82 4.25 11.25 -5.81
CA ALA A 82 3.42 11.34 -7.01
C ALA A 82 2.15 10.51 -6.86
N VAL A 83 1.06 11.04 -7.40
CA VAL A 83 -0.22 10.32 -7.49
C VAL A 83 -0.28 9.59 -8.82
N ASN A 84 -0.56 8.31 -8.79
CA ASN A 84 -0.64 7.47 -9.98
C ASN A 84 -1.89 6.56 -9.98
N PRO A 85 -2.22 5.87 -11.10
CA PRO A 85 -3.40 5.01 -11.16
C PRO A 85 -3.41 3.87 -10.12
N LEU A 86 -2.25 3.39 -9.65
CA LEU A 86 -2.18 2.32 -8.67
C LEU A 86 -2.78 2.75 -7.32
N ASP A 87 -2.60 4.01 -6.93
CA ASP A 87 -3.13 4.55 -5.67
C ASP A 87 -4.65 4.43 -5.59
N TRP A 88 -5.37 4.83 -6.65
CA TRP A 88 -6.82 4.73 -6.62
C TRP A 88 -7.31 3.29 -6.79
N HIS A 89 -6.55 2.40 -7.44
CA HIS A 89 -6.85 0.98 -7.48
C HIS A 89 -6.80 0.35 -6.09
N TYR A 90 -5.77 0.66 -5.30
CA TYR A 90 -5.67 0.23 -3.91
C TYR A 90 -6.80 0.82 -3.06
N MET A 91 -7.03 2.14 -3.15
CA MET A 91 -8.10 2.82 -2.40
C MET A 91 -9.48 2.21 -2.67
N ARG A 92 -9.77 1.82 -3.92
CA ARG A 92 -11.04 1.19 -4.31
C ARG A 92 -11.07 -0.32 -4.14
N GLY A 93 -9.93 -0.96 -3.96
CA GLY A 93 -9.82 -2.42 -3.95
C GLY A 93 -10.27 -3.06 -5.27
N THR A 94 -10.03 -2.38 -6.40
CA THR A 94 -10.44 -2.83 -7.74
C THR A 94 -9.31 -2.67 -8.77
N PRO A 95 -9.22 -3.60 -9.74
CA PRO A 95 -10.07 -4.77 -9.97
C PRO A 95 -9.98 -5.78 -8.82
N TYR A 96 -11.05 -6.52 -8.54
CA TYR A 96 -11.15 -7.40 -7.36
C TYR A 96 -10.05 -8.47 -7.27
N VAL A 97 -9.40 -8.80 -8.38
CA VAL A 97 -8.24 -9.71 -8.36
C VAL A 97 -7.08 -9.18 -7.51
N MET A 98 -6.93 -7.87 -7.37
CA MET A 98 -5.90 -7.26 -6.51
C MET A 98 -6.09 -7.62 -5.03
N ARG A 99 -7.34 -7.83 -4.60
CA ARG A 99 -7.65 -8.26 -3.22
C ARG A 99 -7.04 -9.63 -2.89
N LEU A 100 -7.01 -10.52 -3.88
CA LEU A 100 -6.37 -11.84 -3.76
C LEU A 100 -4.84 -11.75 -3.87
N MET A 101 -4.32 -10.70 -4.51
CA MET A 101 -2.89 -10.47 -4.71
C MET A 101 -2.24 -9.65 -3.58
N GLY A 102 -2.94 -9.46 -2.46
CA GLY A 102 -2.39 -8.82 -1.27
C GLY A 102 -3.03 -7.48 -0.89
N ALA A 103 -3.93 -6.92 -1.72
CA ALA A 103 -4.62 -5.68 -1.34
C ALA A 103 -5.57 -5.84 -0.14
N GLY A 104 -6.02 -7.09 0.13
CA GLY A 104 -6.91 -7.43 1.25
C GLY A 104 -8.34 -7.70 0.80
N ILE A 105 -8.99 -8.69 1.43
CA ILE A 105 -10.38 -9.05 1.14
C ILE A 105 -11.29 -8.32 2.14
N GLY A 106 -12.30 -7.61 1.61
CA GLY A 106 -13.25 -6.86 2.42
C GLY A 106 -12.72 -5.50 2.90
N ALA A 107 -11.48 -5.43 3.35
CA ALA A 107 -10.80 -4.21 3.77
C ALA A 107 -9.34 -4.22 3.31
N PRO A 108 -8.67 -3.05 3.21
CA PRO A 108 -7.26 -2.99 2.84
C PRO A 108 -6.38 -3.72 3.85
N ALA A 109 -5.43 -4.52 3.35
CA ALA A 109 -4.45 -5.20 4.19
C ALA A 109 -3.39 -4.22 4.73
N ASP A 110 -3.10 -3.16 3.98
CA ASP A 110 -2.21 -2.06 4.37
C ASP A 110 -3.00 -0.74 4.26
N PRO A 111 -3.19 0.00 5.35
CA PRO A 111 -3.93 1.26 5.34
C PRO A 111 -3.13 2.44 4.78
N ARG A 112 -1.82 2.28 4.54
CA ARG A 112 -0.92 3.35 4.09
C ARG A 112 -1.18 3.69 2.64
N MET A 113 -1.33 4.97 2.34
CA MET A 113 -1.60 5.48 1.00
C MET A 113 -0.33 5.98 0.32
N GLY A 114 -0.33 5.95 -1.02
CA GLY A 114 0.78 6.40 -1.86
C GLY A 114 1.81 5.33 -2.12
N VAL A 115 2.40 5.35 -3.32
CA VAL A 115 3.43 4.38 -3.72
C VAL A 115 4.73 5.10 -4.10
N ASP A 116 4.65 6.15 -4.90
CA ASP A 116 5.82 6.82 -5.46
C ASP A 116 6.30 7.97 -4.59
N TYR A 117 7.57 7.94 -4.23
CA TYR A 117 8.18 8.96 -3.39
C TYR A 117 9.57 9.36 -3.87
N SER A 118 10.02 10.51 -3.40
CA SER A 118 11.41 10.94 -3.36
C SER A 118 11.69 11.72 -2.09
N GLY A 119 12.91 11.64 -1.59
CA GLY A 119 13.25 12.28 -0.34
C GLY A 119 14.73 12.18 0.01
N VAL A 120 15.00 12.38 1.28
CA VAL A 120 16.35 12.34 1.86
C VAL A 120 16.41 11.24 2.90
N VAL A 121 17.42 10.39 2.83
CA VAL A 121 17.70 9.37 3.85
C VAL A 121 17.97 10.09 5.18
N GLU A 122 17.16 9.80 6.20
CA GLU A 122 17.33 10.34 7.55
C GLU A 122 18.21 9.44 8.41
N SER A 123 17.98 8.14 8.33
CA SER A 123 18.76 7.14 9.06
C SER A 123 18.76 5.81 8.30
N VAL A 124 19.69 4.94 8.64
CA VAL A 124 19.87 3.62 8.03
C VAL A 124 19.97 2.55 9.11
N GLY A 125 19.47 1.36 8.81
CA GLY A 125 19.66 0.18 9.63
C GLY A 125 21.11 -0.32 9.62
N LYS A 126 21.47 -1.16 10.58
CA LYS A 126 22.86 -1.62 10.79
C LYS A 126 23.40 -2.51 9.67
N GLY A 127 22.52 -3.17 8.92
CA GLY A 127 22.88 -4.03 7.78
C GLY A 127 22.97 -3.28 6.44
N VAL A 128 22.74 -1.97 6.42
CA VAL A 128 22.71 -1.19 5.17
C VAL A 128 24.08 -0.65 4.83
N ASP A 129 24.65 -1.08 3.70
CA ASP A 129 25.95 -0.61 3.20
C ASP A 129 25.85 0.37 2.01
N GLY A 130 24.72 0.43 1.34
CA GLY A 130 24.55 1.15 0.06
C GLY A 130 24.05 2.59 0.16
N PHE A 131 23.58 3.02 1.33
CA PHE A 131 23.01 4.35 1.59
C PHE A 131 23.55 4.93 2.90
N GLN A 132 23.51 6.27 2.99
CA GLN A 132 23.87 6.99 4.20
C GLN A 132 22.92 8.18 4.46
N PRO A 133 22.81 8.66 5.70
CA PRO A 133 22.05 9.87 6.01
C PRO A 133 22.48 11.04 5.14
N GLY A 134 21.51 11.75 4.55
CA GLY A 134 21.72 12.83 3.61
C GLY A 134 21.63 12.45 2.14
N ASP A 135 21.65 11.18 1.79
CA ASP A 135 21.50 10.75 0.41
C ASP A 135 20.09 11.10 -0.11
N ARG A 136 20.05 11.59 -1.36
CA ARG A 136 18.82 11.90 -2.07
C ARG A 136 18.38 10.66 -2.83
N VAL A 137 17.19 10.17 -2.53
CA VAL A 137 16.66 8.90 -3.08
C VAL A 137 15.25 9.06 -3.62
N PHE A 138 14.86 8.16 -4.53
CA PHE A 138 13.49 8.00 -4.98
C PHE A 138 13.17 6.51 -5.16
N GLY A 139 11.89 6.18 -5.14
CA GLY A 139 11.48 4.78 -5.27
C GLY A 139 9.98 4.58 -5.12
N GLY A 140 9.58 3.30 -5.14
CA GLY A 140 8.21 2.85 -5.00
C GLY A 140 8.03 2.02 -3.74
N HIS A 141 7.18 2.47 -2.80
CA HIS A 141 6.85 1.73 -1.58
C HIS A 141 5.53 2.23 -0.98
N SER A 142 4.71 1.33 -0.42
CA SER A 142 3.47 1.71 0.26
C SER A 142 3.73 2.72 1.40
N GLY A 143 2.88 3.75 1.46
CA GLY A 143 2.98 4.78 2.50
C GLY A 143 3.72 6.04 2.06
N ALA A 144 3.90 6.25 0.76
CA ALA A 144 4.57 7.45 0.23
C ALA A 144 3.85 8.76 0.55
N PHE A 145 2.54 8.74 0.88
CA PHE A 145 1.81 9.94 1.29
C PHE A 145 1.91 10.16 2.81
N ALA A 146 3.13 10.20 3.30
CA ALA A 146 3.50 10.45 4.69
C ALA A 146 4.77 11.29 4.76
N GLU A 147 5.09 11.83 5.94
CA GLU A 147 6.32 12.58 6.14
C GLU A 147 7.58 11.69 6.10
N TYR A 148 7.41 10.41 6.48
CA TYR A 148 8.51 9.44 6.47
C TYR A 148 8.03 8.08 5.97
N VAL A 149 8.94 7.35 5.29
CA VAL A 149 8.74 5.96 4.89
C VAL A 149 9.99 5.15 5.21
N ALA A 150 9.80 3.97 5.81
CA ALA A 150 10.86 2.99 5.99
C ALA A 150 10.81 1.98 4.84
N VAL A 151 11.91 1.78 4.14
CA VAL A 151 11.99 0.95 2.95
C VAL A 151 13.23 0.06 2.98
N GLY A 152 13.12 -1.18 2.51
CA GLY A 152 14.27 -2.07 2.37
C GLY A 152 15.32 -1.48 1.45
N ALA A 153 16.58 -1.50 1.85
CA ALA A 153 17.68 -0.94 1.06
C ALA A 153 17.92 -1.68 -0.26
N ASP A 154 17.48 -2.95 -0.35
CA ASP A 154 17.53 -3.79 -1.54
C ASP A 154 16.22 -3.77 -2.37
N SER A 155 15.25 -2.97 -1.95
CA SER A 155 13.96 -2.83 -2.63
C SER A 155 14.00 -1.84 -3.80
N ALA A 156 12.83 -1.39 -4.27
CA ALA A 156 12.70 -0.41 -5.35
C ALA A 156 13.07 1.01 -4.89
N VAL A 157 14.33 1.23 -4.52
CA VAL A 157 14.90 2.53 -4.13
C VAL A 157 16.25 2.76 -4.81
N THR A 158 16.52 4.00 -5.25
CA THR A 158 17.80 4.36 -5.87
C THR A 158 18.11 5.85 -5.67
N ALA A 159 19.38 6.21 -5.88
CA ALA A 159 19.83 7.59 -5.77
C ALA A 159 19.22 8.51 -6.85
N ILE A 160 18.88 9.73 -6.50
CA ILE A 160 18.41 10.76 -7.44
C ILE A 160 19.58 11.25 -8.29
N PRO A 161 19.46 11.25 -9.64
CA PRO A 161 20.44 11.89 -10.50
C PRO A 161 20.63 13.37 -10.16
N GLY A 162 21.88 13.86 -10.21
CA GLY A 162 22.23 15.20 -9.73
C GLY A 162 21.54 16.37 -10.47
N ASN A 163 20.96 16.11 -11.63
CA ASN A 163 20.26 17.08 -12.47
C ASN A 163 18.73 17.04 -12.38
N THR A 164 18.16 16.27 -11.42
CA THR A 164 16.72 16.15 -11.22
C THR A 164 16.28 16.68 -9.87
N SER A 165 15.06 17.25 -9.82
CA SER A 165 14.40 17.65 -8.59
C SER A 165 13.69 16.45 -7.91
N PHE A 166 13.33 16.59 -6.64
CA PHE A 166 12.49 15.60 -5.95
C PHE A 166 11.17 15.36 -6.69
N ALA A 167 10.47 16.41 -7.10
CA ALA A 167 9.21 16.29 -7.81
C ALA A 167 9.34 15.50 -9.13
N GLN A 168 10.42 15.74 -9.91
CA GLN A 168 10.68 14.98 -11.13
C GLN A 168 10.99 13.51 -10.82
N SER A 169 11.78 13.27 -9.78
CA SER A 169 12.19 11.91 -9.41
C SER A 169 11.01 11.09 -8.84
N ALA A 170 10.13 11.70 -8.04
CA ALA A 170 8.94 11.03 -7.52
C ALA A 170 7.97 10.58 -8.64
N ALA A 171 7.98 11.24 -9.80
CA ALA A 171 7.09 10.92 -10.91
C ALA A 171 7.58 9.73 -11.77
N VAL A 172 8.69 9.09 -11.42
CA VAL A 172 9.32 8.04 -12.27
C VAL A 172 8.91 6.61 -11.93
N PRO A 173 8.76 6.18 -10.65
CA PRO A 173 8.79 4.74 -10.31
C PRO A 173 7.67 3.91 -10.95
N ILE A 174 6.45 4.45 -11.05
CA ILE A 174 5.28 3.74 -11.61
C ILE A 174 4.80 4.35 -12.96
N ALA A 175 5.58 5.24 -13.54
CA ALA A 175 5.23 5.90 -14.81
C ALA A 175 5.26 4.94 -16.02
#